data_787b3f42bedf840298b1d8ca61274d38
#
_entry.id   787b3f42bedf840298b1d8ca61274d38
#
_cell.length_a   1.000
_cell.length_b   1.000
_cell.length_c   1.000
_cell.angle_alpha   90.00
_cell.angle_beta   90.00
_cell.angle_gamma   90.00
#
_symmetry.space_group_name_H-M   'P 1'
#
loop_
_entity.id
_entity.type
_entity.pdbx_description
1 polymer ?
#
loop_
_entity_poly.entity_id
_entity_poly.type
_entity_poly.pdbx_seq_one_letter_code
_entity_poly.pdbx_strand_id
1 'polypeptide(L)'
;MEVYAGKDERPAEERSAKAVVRRLVKPLEGTGRNVTTDRYYTSFELAEELYNDDKLTLVGTLKSNRKHIPEELKKTQGRELYSSRFLFTDPKTGKAPVTLVSYITRLKPTKNLLLLSTQHNDKKWMSQQRKRKQMLISTIMKQKEV
;
A
#
# COMPACT_ATOMS: atom_id res chain seq x y z
N MET A 1 8.84 16.20 14.28
CA MET A 1 9.26 14.84 14.69
C MET A 1 8.74 14.56 16.10
N GLU A 2 8.11 13.45 16.30
CA GLU A 2 7.63 13.02 17.62
C GLU A 2 8.61 11.98 18.19
N VAL A 3 9.16 12.24 19.36
CA VAL A 3 10.11 11.33 20.02
C VAL A 3 9.36 10.44 20.99
N TYR A 4 9.57 9.12 20.89
CA TYR A 4 9.05 8.18 21.87
C TYR A 4 9.90 8.25 23.15
N ALA A 5 9.31 8.80 24.21
CA ALA A 5 9.98 9.00 25.51
C ALA A 5 9.64 7.95 26.56
N GLY A 6 9.19 6.76 26.17
CA GLY A 6 8.80 5.69 27.08
C GLY A 6 7.30 5.66 27.36
N LYS A 7 6.87 5.48 28.63
CA LYS A 7 5.45 5.33 28.99
C LYS A 7 4.70 6.63 28.71
N ASP A 8 3.78 6.55 27.76
CA ASP A 8 2.94 7.68 27.35
C ASP A 8 1.67 7.72 28.23
N GLU A 9 1.42 8.86 28.90
CA GLU A 9 0.27 9.08 29.78
C GLU A 9 -1.00 9.48 29.03
N ARG A 10 -0.91 9.73 27.71
CA ARG A 10 -2.07 10.07 26.89
C ARG A 10 -3.08 8.93 26.85
N PRO A 11 -4.38 9.20 26.62
CA PRO A 11 -5.40 8.17 26.44
C PRO A 11 -5.03 7.16 25.35
N ALA A 12 -5.45 5.91 25.50
CA ALA A 12 -5.12 4.84 24.56
C ALA A 12 -5.50 5.16 23.09
N GLU A 13 -6.58 5.89 22.89
CA GLU A 13 -7.06 6.34 21.57
C GLU A 13 -6.08 7.28 20.89
N GLU A 14 -5.47 8.21 21.65
CA GLU A 14 -4.47 9.15 21.15
C GLU A 14 -3.09 8.51 20.91
N ARG A 15 -2.85 7.35 21.49
CA ARG A 15 -1.63 6.56 21.32
C ARG A 15 -1.70 5.58 20.15
N SER A 16 -2.87 5.42 19.54
CA SER A 16 -3.04 4.51 18.41
C SER A 16 -2.15 4.91 17.23
N ALA A 17 -1.71 3.91 16.45
CA ALA A 17 -0.90 4.15 15.26
C ALA A 17 -1.55 5.16 14.30
N LYS A 18 -2.86 5.08 14.14
CA LYS A 18 -3.66 6.03 13.33
C LYS A 18 -3.58 7.45 13.89
N ALA A 19 -3.78 7.63 15.19
CA ALA A 19 -3.73 8.95 15.83
C ALA A 19 -2.35 9.60 15.72
N VAL A 20 -1.28 8.81 15.85
CA VAL A 20 0.10 9.29 15.68
C VAL A 20 0.29 9.85 14.27
N VAL A 21 -0.08 9.10 13.23
CA VAL A 21 0.08 9.55 11.84
C VAL A 21 -0.75 10.82 11.60
N ARG A 22 -2.02 10.85 12.00
CA ARG A 22 -2.89 12.02 11.79
C ARG A 22 -2.31 13.27 12.46
N ARG A 23 -1.77 13.14 13.64
CA ARG A 23 -1.13 14.25 14.37
C ARG A 23 0.11 14.78 13.64
N LEU A 24 0.94 13.87 13.10
CA LEU A 24 2.16 14.23 12.37
C LEU A 24 1.87 14.90 11.02
N VAL A 25 0.81 14.48 10.33
CA VAL A 25 0.45 15.03 9.00
C VAL A 25 -0.45 16.26 9.07
N LYS A 26 -0.92 16.64 10.25
CA LYS A 26 -1.81 17.80 10.42
C LYS A 26 -1.35 19.07 9.72
N PRO A 27 -0.05 19.45 9.74
CA PRO A 27 0.42 20.62 8.99
C PRO A 27 0.32 20.48 7.46
N LEU A 28 0.08 19.28 6.95
CA LEU A 28 0.00 18.98 5.53
C LEU A 28 -1.44 18.84 5.01
N GLU A 29 -2.43 18.98 5.88
CA GLU A 29 -3.85 18.90 5.52
C GLU A 29 -4.18 19.83 4.34
N GLY A 30 -4.96 19.35 3.38
CA GLY A 30 -5.39 20.11 2.23
C GLY A 30 -4.33 20.33 1.14
N THR A 31 -3.10 19.83 1.32
CA THR A 31 -2.01 20.08 0.35
C THR A 31 -1.98 19.11 -0.83
N GLY A 32 -2.76 18.04 -0.79
CA GLY A 32 -2.76 16.97 -1.82
C GLY A 32 -1.49 16.12 -1.85
N ARG A 33 -0.65 16.20 -0.82
CA ARG A 33 0.61 15.45 -0.74
C ARG A 33 0.37 13.97 -0.43
N ASN A 34 1.38 13.15 -0.74
CA ASN A 34 1.39 11.73 -0.41
C ASN A 34 2.10 11.47 0.92
N VAL A 35 1.52 10.60 1.74
CA VAL A 35 2.09 10.10 2.97
C VAL A 35 2.52 8.65 2.75
N THR A 36 3.77 8.33 3.05
CA THR A 36 4.28 6.96 3.00
C THR A 36 4.43 6.41 4.40
N THR A 37 3.84 5.24 4.64
CA THR A 37 3.85 4.58 5.96
C THR A 37 4.35 3.15 5.85
N ASP A 38 4.92 2.65 6.95
CA ASP A 38 5.28 1.25 7.08
C ASP A 38 4.06 0.40 7.47
N ARG A 39 4.23 -0.92 7.50
CA ARG A 39 3.15 -1.88 7.79
C ARG A 39 2.53 -1.73 9.17
N TYR A 40 3.21 -1.10 10.13
CA TYR A 40 2.66 -0.88 11.48
C TYR A 40 1.58 0.20 11.46
N TYR A 41 1.82 1.28 10.71
CA TYR A 41 0.92 2.44 10.63
C TYR A 41 -0.12 2.33 9.52
N THR A 42 0.13 1.54 8.47
CA THR A 42 -0.78 1.43 7.32
C THR A 42 -2.05 0.70 7.68
N SER A 43 -3.21 1.32 7.43
CA SER A 43 -4.54 0.72 7.55
C SER A 43 -5.50 1.30 6.52
N PHE A 44 -6.58 0.56 6.23
CA PHE A 44 -7.67 1.06 5.37
C PHE A 44 -8.34 2.29 5.95
N GLU A 45 -8.64 2.28 7.25
CA GLU A 45 -9.27 3.39 7.95
C GLU A 45 -8.44 4.67 7.85
N LEU A 46 -7.13 4.58 8.09
CA LEU A 46 -6.22 5.71 7.95
C LEU A 46 -6.20 6.23 6.52
N ALA A 47 -6.15 5.34 5.54
CA ALA A 47 -6.14 5.70 4.12
C ALA A 47 -7.41 6.46 3.69
N GLU A 48 -8.58 5.97 4.14
CA GLU A 48 -9.86 6.61 3.87
C GLU A 48 -9.98 7.98 4.55
N GLU A 49 -9.60 8.09 5.81
CA GLU A 49 -9.64 9.36 6.56
C GLU A 49 -8.70 10.40 5.96
N LEU A 50 -7.45 10.04 5.66
CA LEU A 50 -6.50 10.95 5.03
C LEU A 50 -6.98 11.44 3.65
N TYR A 51 -7.60 10.56 2.87
CA TYR A 51 -8.11 10.92 1.55
C TYR A 51 -9.34 11.83 1.62
N ASN A 52 -10.34 11.45 2.42
CA ASN A 52 -11.62 12.15 2.47
C ASN A 52 -11.54 13.44 3.28
N ASP A 53 -10.93 13.39 4.47
CA ASP A 53 -10.94 14.49 5.43
C ASP A 53 -9.76 15.44 5.19
N ASP A 54 -8.56 14.89 5.07
CA ASP A 54 -7.32 15.68 5.08
C ASP A 54 -6.81 16.00 3.67
N LYS A 55 -7.45 15.48 2.63
CA LYS A 55 -7.04 15.65 1.22
C LYS A 55 -5.58 15.22 0.97
N LEU A 56 -5.17 14.15 1.63
CA LEU A 56 -3.86 13.52 1.49
C LEU A 56 -4.00 12.12 0.89
N THR A 57 -3.00 11.68 0.15
CA THR A 57 -2.91 10.30 -0.30
C THR A 57 -1.98 9.48 0.59
N LEU A 58 -2.17 8.17 0.62
CA LEU A 58 -1.36 7.25 1.41
C LEU A 58 -0.83 6.12 0.52
N VAL A 59 0.43 5.79 0.72
CA VAL A 59 1.07 4.58 0.18
C VAL A 59 1.78 3.87 1.31
N GLY A 60 1.53 2.57 1.48
CA GLY A 60 2.20 1.82 2.53
C GLY A 60 2.06 0.32 2.38
N THR A 61 2.90 -0.40 3.11
CA THR A 61 2.82 -1.86 3.19
C THR A 61 1.77 -2.28 4.23
N LEU A 62 1.09 -3.41 3.97
CA LEU A 62 0.09 -3.98 4.86
C LEU A 62 0.58 -5.29 5.49
N LYS A 63 0.17 -5.51 6.74
CA LYS A 63 0.28 -6.84 7.36
C LYS A 63 -0.75 -7.79 6.72
N SER A 64 -0.33 -9.03 6.41
CA SER A 64 -1.19 -10.05 5.80
C SER A 64 -2.40 -10.45 6.66
N ASN A 65 -2.32 -10.27 7.98
CA ASN A 65 -3.38 -10.59 8.93
C ASN A 65 -4.48 -9.53 9.05
N ARG A 66 -4.43 -8.45 8.27
CA ARG A 66 -5.51 -7.43 8.27
C ARG A 66 -6.80 -8.01 7.70
N LYS A 67 -7.93 -7.77 8.40
CA LYS A 67 -9.25 -8.35 8.10
C LYS A 67 -9.81 -7.98 6.72
N HIS A 68 -9.50 -6.79 6.24
CA HIS A 68 -10.07 -6.26 5.00
C HIS A 68 -9.29 -6.66 3.72
N ILE A 69 -8.27 -7.51 3.84
CA ILE A 69 -7.52 -7.99 2.68
C ILE A 69 -8.20 -9.25 2.14
N PRO A 70 -8.66 -9.25 0.88
CA PRO A 70 -9.24 -10.43 0.25
C PRO A 70 -8.26 -11.61 0.21
N GLU A 71 -8.78 -12.82 0.42
CA GLU A 71 -7.97 -14.04 0.44
C GLU A 71 -7.23 -14.29 -0.88
N GLU A 72 -7.77 -13.84 -2.01
CA GLU A 72 -7.14 -13.95 -3.34
C GLU A 72 -5.79 -13.23 -3.40
N LEU A 73 -5.65 -12.10 -2.68
CA LEU A 73 -4.39 -11.36 -2.60
C LEU A 73 -3.40 -11.98 -1.61
N LYS A 74 -3.88 -12.69 -0.61
CA LYS A 74 -3.04 -13.40 0.37
C LYS A 74 -2.48 -14.71 -0.17
N LYS A 75 -3.21 -15.37 -1.08
CA LYS A 75 -2.79 -16.66 -1.68
C LYS A 75 -1.47 -16.52 -2.42
N THR A 76 -0.52 -17.37 -2.07
CA THR A 76 0.83 -17.40 -2.65
C THR A 76 1.08 -18.66 -3.48
N GLN A 77 0.27 -19.70 -3.26
CA GLN A 77 0.43 -21.00 -3.93
C GLN A 77 0.23 -20.87 -5.46
N GLY A 78 1.11 -21.47 -6.21
CA GLY A 78 1.07 -21.48 -7.67
C GLY A 78 1.42 -20.13 -8.33
N ARG A 79 1.95 -19.17 -7.57
CA ARG A 79 2.35 -17.87 -8.10
C ARG A 79 3.82 -17.85 -8.49
N GLU A 80 4.09 -17.20 -9.61
CA GLU A 80 5.46 -16.99 -10.09
C GLU A 80 6.19 -15.90 -9.29
N LEU A 81 7.51 -15.99 -9.29
CA LEU A 81 8.37 -14.94 -8.75
C LEU A 81 8.11 -13.61 -9.46
N TYR A 82 8.02 -12.53 -8.70
CA TYR A 82 7.73 -11.17 -9.19
C TYR A 82 6.35 -11.00 -9.83
N SER A 83 5.45 -11.97 -9.67
CA SER A 83 4.06 -11.81 -10.11
C SER A 83 3.32 -10.81 -9.23
N SER A 84 2.43 -10.05 -9.84
CA SER A 84 1.60 -9.03 -9.17
C SER A 84 0.12 -9.32 -9.38
N ARG A 85 -0.67 -9.11 -8.34
CA ARG A 85 -2.13 -9.06 -8.41
C ARG A 85 -2.60 -7.71 -7.87
N PHE A 86 -3.63 -7.16 -8.49
CA PHE A 86 -4.17 -5.85 -8.15
C PHE A 86 -5.66 -5.97 -7.87
N LEU A 87 -6.12 -5.20 -6.90
CA LEU A 87 -7.53 -5.02 -6.58
C LEU A 87 -7.79 -3.52 -6.42
N PHE A 88 -8.91 -3.05 -6.96
CA PHE A 88 -9.33 -1.65 -6.90
C PHE A 88 -10.67 -1.54 -6.23
N THR A 89 -10.87 -0.45 -5.48
CA THR A 89 -12.19 -0.05 -5.03
C THR A 89 -13.03 0.35 -6.21
N ASP A 90 -14.30 -0.05 -6.25
CA ASP A 90 -15.23 0.41 -7.29
C ASP A 90 -15.52 1.91 -7.07
N PRO A 91 -15.27 2.76 -8.09
CA PRO A 91 -15.56 4.20 -8.00
C PRO A 91 -17.03 4.51 -7.71
N LYS A 92 -17.94 3.60 -8.04
CA LYS A 92 -19.38 3.77 -7.81
C LYS A 92 -19.78 3.70 -6.34
N THR A 93 -18.91 3.20 -5.46
CA THR A 93 -19.20 3.08 -4.03
C THR A 93 -19.09 4.40 -3.26
N GLY A 94 -18.58 5.46 -3.89
CA GLY A 94 -18.32 6.74 -3.23
C GLY A 94 -17.22 6.72 -2.16
N LYS A 95 -16.53 5.61 -2.01
CA LYS A 95 -15.41 5.46 -1.08
C LYS A 95 -14.11 5.99 -1.68
N ALA A 96 -13.12 6.21 -0.82
CA ALA A 96 -11.77 6.57 -1.27
C ALA A 96 -11.24 5.56 -2.31
N PRO A 97 -10.57 6.02 -3.38
CA PRO A 97 -10.00 5.14 -4.40
C PRO A 97 -8.80 4.40 -3.81
N VAL A 98 -8.98 3.17 -3.41
CA VAL A 98 -7.93 2.32 -2.84
C VAL A 98 -7.51 1.28 -3.84
N THR A 99 -6.21 1.18 -4.06
CA THR A 99 -5.57 0.09 -4.80
C THR A 99 -4.79 -0.80 -3.84
N LEU A 100 -5.08 -2.10 -3.89
CA LEU A 100 -4.31 -3.12 -3.20
C LEU A 100 -3.43 -3.87 -4.20
N VAL A 101 -2.18 -4.09 -3.82
CA VAL A 101 -1.22 -4.83 -4.63
C VAL A 101 -0.65 -5.98 -3.82
N SER A 102 -0.64 -7.16 -4.41
CA SER A 102 0.03 -8.33 -3.89
C SER A 102 1.18 -8.70 -4.82
N TYR A 103 2.40 -8.70 -4.29
CA TYR A 103 3.62 -8.90 -5.06
C TYR A 103 4.49 -10.00 -4.46
N ILE A 104 4.90 -10.99 -5.26
CA ILE A 104 5.76 -12.07 -4.80
C ILE A 104 7.23 -11.65 -4.93
N THR A 105 7.88 -11.47 -3.80
CA THR A 105 9.29 -11.03 -3.74
C THR A 105 10.28 -12.20 -3.68
N ARG A 106 9.84 -13.37 -3.20
CA ARG A 106 10.67 -14.56 -3.02
C ARG A 106 9.81 -15.82 -3.04
N LEU A 107 10.33 -16.95 -3.58
CA LEU A 107 9.62 -18.22 -3.65
C LEU A 107 9.98 -19.21 -2.53
N LYS A 108 11.19 -19.14 -1.99
CA LYS A 108 11.67 -20.13 -0.99
C LYS A 108 12.27 -19.43 0.24
N PRO A 109 11.57 -19.34 1.36
CA PRO A 109 10.12 -19.50 1.49
C PRO A 109 9.38 -18.39 0.74
N THR A 110 8.17 -18.68 0.27
CA THR A 110 7.40 -17.71 -0.50
C THR A 110 7.07 -16.48 0.35
N LYS A 111 7.43 -15.31 -0.17
CA LYS A 111 7.16 -14.02 0.48
C LYS A 111 6.29 -13.15 -0.39
N ASN A 112 5.14 -12.81 0.14
CA ASN A 112 4.17 -11.90 -0.46
C ASN A 112 4.26 -10.53 0.21
N LEU A 113 4.42 -9.49 -0.61
CA LEU A 113 4.36 -8.10 -0.18
C LEU A 113 3.00 -7.54 -0.54
N LEU A 114 2.29 -7.04 0.46
CA LEU A 114 1.00 -6.38 0.30
C LEU A 114 1.18 -4.87 0.42
N LEU A 115 0.71 -4.14 -0.58
CA LEU A 115 0.75 -2.69 -0.65
C LEU A 115 -0.66 -2.12 -0.73
N LEU A 116 -0.87 -0.99 -0.07
CA LEU A 116 -2.07 -0.17 -0.17
C LEU A 116 -1.68 1.20 -0.72
N SER A 117 -2.46 1.70 -1.67
CA SER A 117 -2.27 3.04 -2.22
C SER A 117 -3.60 3.71 -2.49
N THR A 118 -3.73 4.97 -2.07
CA THR A 118 -4.81 5.86 -2.51
C THR A 118 -4.34 6.86 -3.58
N GLN A 119 -3.04 6.89 -3.88
CA GLN A 119 -2.43 7.72 -4.90
C GLN A 119 -2.51 7.12 -6.30
N HIS A 120 -2.35 5.79 -6.39
CA HIS A 120 -2.25 5.06 -7.66
C HIS A 120 -3.55 4.29 -7.91
N ASN A 121 -4.54 4.96 -8.46
CA ASN A 121 -5.86 4.39 -8.77
C ASN A 121 -6.16 4.31 -10.27
N ASP A 122 -5.18 4.60 -11.12
CA ASP A 122 -5.35 4.67 -12.56
C ASP A 122 -4.98 3.35 -13.25
N LYS A 123 -5.90 2.83 -14.07
CA LYS A 123 -5.66 1.67 -14.94
C LYS A 123 -4.50 1.91 -15.93
N LYS A 124 -4.23 3.14 -16.31
CA LYS A 124 -3.11 3.51 -17.19
C LYS A 124 -1.77 3.24 -16.55
N TRP A 125 -1.59 3.54 -15.27
CA TRP A 125 -0.37 3.26 -14.52
C TRP A 125 -0.06 1.75 -14.53
N MET A 126 -1.08 0.91 -14.38
CA MET A 126 -0.92 -0.55 -14.44
C MET A 126 -0.48 -1.06 -15.82
N SER A 127 -1.04 -0.52 -16.88
CA SER A 127 -0.67 -0.90 -18.24
C SER A 127 0.79 -0.51 -18.55
N GLN A 128 1.25 0.63 -18.04
CA GLN A 128 2.65 1.06 -18.15
C GLN A 128 3.60 0.15 -17.35
N GLN A 129 3.22 -0.27 -16.15
CA GLN A 129 4.04 -1.19 -15.33
C GLN A 129 4.13 -2.58 -15.98
N ARG A 130 3.04 -3.08 -16.56
CA ARG A 130 3.06 -4.33 -17.34
C ARG A 130 4.00 -4.24 -18.53
N LYS A 131 3.95 -3.15 -19.30
CA LYS A 131 4.84 -2.90 -20.44
C LYS A 131 6.30 -2.81 -20.00
N ARG A 132 6.61 -2.06 -18.94
CA ARG A 132 7.98 -1.96 -18.40
C ARG A 132 8.51 -3.32 -17.94
N LYS A 133 7.69 -4.13 -17.26
CA LYS A 133 8.07 -5.48 -16.82
C LYS A 133 8.32 -6.42 -17.99
N GLN A 134 7.49 -6.38 -19.04
CA GLN A 134 7.68 -7.17 -20.26
C GLN A 134 8.95 -6.74 -21.02
N MET A 135 9.22 -5.44 -21.11
CA MET A 135 10.46 -4.94 -21.71
C MET A 135 11.70 -5.38 -20.94
N LEU A 136 11.70 -5.31 -19.61
CA LEU A 136 12.82 -5.77 -18.77
C LEU A 136 13.05 -7.28 -18.94
N ILE A 137 12.00 -8.09 -18.92
CA ILE A 137 12.11 -9.54 -19.12
C ILE A 137 12.65 -9.85 -20.52
N SER A 138 12.15 -9.21 -21.55
CA SER A 138 12.64 -9.42 -22.93
C SER A 138 14.09 -8.99 -23.11
N THR A 139 14.52 -7.92 -22.46
CA THR A 139 15.92 -7.46 -22.49
C THR A 139 16.83 -8.43 -21.78
N ILE A 140 16.44 -8.93 -20.59
CA ILE A 140 17.21 -9.91 -19.83
C ILE A 140 17.32 -11.24 -20.60
N MET A 141 16.23 -11.69 -21.26
CA MET A 141 16.25 -12.90 -22.08
C MET A 141 17.18 -12.79 -23.28
N LYS A 142 17.18 -11.65 -23.99
CA LYS A 142 18.11 -11.39 -25.11
C LYS A 142 19.58 -11.37 -24.69
N GLN A 143 19.90 -10.96 -23.47
CA GLN A 143 21.28 -10.99 -22.95
C GLN A 143 21.76 -12.39 -22.57
N LYS A 144 20.86 -13.35 -22.38
CA LYS A 144 21.22 -14.75 -22.09
C LYS A 144 21.43 -15.62 -23.34
N GLU A 145 21.07 -15.15 -24.50
CA GLU A 145 21.27 -15.84 -25.78
C GLU A 145 22.58 -15.46 -26.52
N VAL A 146 23.39 -14.64 -25.89
CA VAL A 146 24.70 -14.23 -26.44
C VAL A 146 25.82 -14.96 -25.75
#